data_d398a3f0c50b79d87d8966f9e3072d11
#
_entry.id   d398a3f0c50b79d87d8966f9e3072d11
#
_cell.length_a   1.000
_cell.length_b   1.000
_cell.length_c   1.000
_cell.angle_alpha   90.00
_cell.angle_beta   90.00
_cell.angle_gamma   90.00
#
_symmetry.space_group_name_H-M   'P 1'
#
loop_
_entity.id
_entity.type
_entity.pdbx_description
1 polymer ?
#
loop_
_entity_poly.entity_id
_entity_poly.type
_entity_poly.pdbx_seq_one_letter_code
_entity_poly.pdbx_strand_id
1 'polypeptide(L)'
;MCSSDLYAQICDANILEDAKRFHTIGCSAQTRNAGAEYIQKQMDNAEKEGVFFKADTIDELADKLGFTGEAKDTFLATVERYNELYDKQNDEDFGKPAYRLSAIRTAPFYGCWLGASLLCTEQGIAINDKGQALDNDNKPMPGLYVTGDMSGSFFANNYPCLMAGVAMGRTLTYAIKAIKQMGGLE
;
A
#
# COMPACT_ATOMS: atom_id res chain seq x y z
N MET A 1 9.22 4.31 -19.55
CA MET A 1 8.02 4.26 -18.72
C MET A 1 7.20 5.51 -19.00
N CYS A 2 5.91 5.40 -19.19
CA CYS A 2 5.06 6.58 -19.36
C CYS A 2 5.03 7.35 -18.03
N SER A 3 5.22 8.65 -18.06
CA SER A 3 5.24 9.49 -16.83
C SER A 3 3.92 9.46 -16.05
N SER A 4 2.83 9.00 -16.69
CA SER A 4 1.50 8.82 -16.06
C SER A 4 1.42 7.66 -15.07
N ASP A 5 2.43 6.79 -15.00
CA ASP A 5 2.44 5.61 -14.14
C ASP A 5 3.19 5.85 -12.81
N LEU A 6 3.69 7.09 -12.61
CA LEU A 6 4.45 7.49 -11.43
C LEU A 6 3.66 8.49 -10.60
N TYR A 7 3.79 8.40 -9.28
CA TYR A 7 3.31 9.41 -8.35
C TYR A 7 4.39 9.78 -7.34
N ALA A 8 4.41 11.03 -6.91
CA ALA A 8 5.34 11.49 -5.89
C ALA A 8 4.76 11.21 -4.50
N GLN A 9 5.50 10.49 -3.68
CA GLN A 9 5.22 10.39 -2.25
C GLN A 9 6.09 11.39 -1.51
N ILE A 10 5.48 12.19 -0.64
CA ILE A 10 6.19 13.18 0.17
C ILE A 10 5.86 13.04 1.64
N CYS A 11 6.80 13.43 2.49
CA CYS A 11 6.63 13.53 3.93
C CYS A 11 7.52 14.64 4.50
N ASP A 12 7.37 14.93 5.77
CA ASP A 12 8.18 15.90 6.49
C ASP A 12 9.02 15.25 7.60
N ALA A 13 9.71 16.05 8.40
CA ALA A 13 10.56 15.57 9.49
C ALA A 13 9.83 14.69 10.53
N ASN A 14 8.51 14.76 10.60
CA ASN A 14 7.71 13.97 11.55
C ASN A 14 7.48 12.52 11.08
N ILE A 15 7.99 12.12 9.92
CA ILE A 15 7.77 10.77 9.36
C ILE A 15 8.06 9.64 10.35
N LEU A 16 9.09 9.76 11.19
CA LEU A 16 9.45 8.73 12.16
C LEU A 16 8.43 8.64 13.32
N GLU A 17 7.88 9.77 13.74
CA GLU A 17 6.82 9.80 14.75
C GLU A 17 5.49 9.30 14.16
N ASP A 18 5.18 9.69 12.93
CA ASP A 18 4.03 9.17 12.19
C ASP A 18 4.13 7.65 11.98
N ALA A 19 5.31 7.14 11.65
CA ALA A 19 5.54 5.70 11.56
C ALA A 19 5.25 4.97 12.87
N LYS A 20 5.63 5.54 14.02
CA LYS A 20 5.28 5.02 15.34
C LYS A 20 3.77 5.09 15.60
N ARG A 21 3.14 6.21 15.28
CA ARG A 21 1.70 6.42 15.43
C ARG A 21 0.87 5.42 14.62
N PHE A 22 1.31 5.10 13.41
CA PHE A 22 0.61 4.23 12.48
C PHE A 22 1.04 2.75 12.51
N HIS A 23 2.01 2.37 13.33
CA HIS A 23 2.60 1.03 13.32
C HIS A 23 1.60 -0.11 13.63
N THR A 24 0.48 0.19 14.27
CA THR A 24 -0.57 -0.80 14.57
C THR A 24 -1.61 -0.94 13.45
N ILE A 25 -1.52 -0.13 12.40
CA ILE A 25 -2.53 -0.01 11.36
C ILE A 25 -2.04 -0.63 10.05
N GLY A 26 -2.77 -1.61 9.54
CA GLY A 26 -2.53 -2.20 8.22
C GLY A 26 -1.21 -2.96 8.10
N CYS A 27 -0.60 -2.89 6.91
CA CYS A 27 0.63 -3.61 6.57
C CYS A 27 1.92 -3.01 7.16
N SER A 28 1.83 -1.99 8.01
CA SER A 28 2.99 -1.44 8.73
C SER A 28 3.65 -2.45 9.70
N ALA A 29 3.12 -3.67 9.76
CA ALA A 29 3.74 -4.78 10.48
C ALA A 29 5.20 -5.07 10.06
N GLN A 30 5.58 -4.75 8.82
CA GLN A 30 6.96 -4.89 8.34
C GLN A 30 7.92 -3.95 9.06
N THR A 31 7.45 -2.77 9.48
CA THR A 31 8.24 -1.79 10.22
C THR A 31 8.01 -1.87 11.73
N ARG A 32 7.00 -2.64 12.16
CA ARG A 32 6.58 -2.74 13.57
C ARG A 32 7.72 -3.13 14.52
N ASN A 33 8.57 -4.05 14.10
CA ASN A 33 9.69 -4.55 14.89
C ASN A 33 11.04 -3.91 14.51
N ALA A 34 11.06 -3.09 13.47
CA ALA A 34 12.30 -2.55 12.93
C ALA A 34 12.71 -1.22 13.58
N GLY A 35 11.76 -0.52 14.22
CA GLY A 35 12.01 0.76 14.92
C GLY A 35 12.32 1.93 13.99
N ALA A 36 12.38 3.12 14.59
CA ALA A 36 12.68 4.36 13.87
C ALA A 36 14.08 4.36 13.23
N GLU A 37 15.06 3.71 13.87
CA GLU A 37 16.42 3.60 13.35
C GLU A 37 16.49 2.84 12.02
N TYR A 38 15.68 1.80 11.87
CA TYR A 38 15.61 1.07 10.60
C TYR A 38 15.04 1.96 9.49
N ILE A 39 13.95 2.68 9.76
CA ILE A 39 13.33 3.59 8.79
C ILE A 39 14.34 4.67 8.39
N GLN A 40 15.01 5.29 9.36
CA GLN A 40 16.04 6.30 9.10
C GLN A 40 17.15 5.73 8.21
N LYS A 41 17.64 4.54 8.53
CA LYS A 41 18.68 3.89 7.71
C LYS A 41 18.21 3.62 6.27
N GLN A 42 16.96 3.23 6.07
CA GLN A 42 16.41 3.05 4.72
C GLN A 42 16.34 4.39 3.97
N MET A 43 15.90 5.45 4.62
CA MET A 43 15.86 6.79 4.04
C MET A 43 17.27 7.27 3.65
N ASP A 44 18.27 7.11 4.53
CA ASP A 44 19.66 7.49 4.28
C ASP A 44 20.28 6.70 3.12
N ASN A 45 19.94 5.42 2.98
CA ASN A 45 20.39 4.59 1.86
C ASN A 45 19.74 5.03 0.54
N ALA A 46 18.43 5.25 0.54
CA ALA A 46 17.70 5.70 -0.64
C ALA A 46 18.14 7.11 -1.10
N GLU A 47 18.51 7.99 -0.16
CA GLU A 47 19.10 9.29 -0.47
C GLU A 47 20.46 9.13 -1.16
N LYS A 48 21.34 8.25 -0.67
CA LYS A 48 22.65 7.94 -1.29
C LYS A 48 22.50 7.34 -2.69
N GLU A 49 21.45 6.55 -2.91
CA GLU A 49 21.13 5.96 -4.20
C GLU A 49 20.48 6.96 -5.17
N GLY A 50 20.17 8.18 -4.71
CA GLY A 50 19.57 9.24 -5.52
C GLY A 50 18.10 9.01 -5.89
N VAL A 51 17.41 8.13 -5.17
CA VAL A 51 15.98 7.81 -5.39
C VAL A 51 15.05 8.44 -4.35
N PHE A 52 15.62 9.03 -3.32
CA PHE A 52 14.93 9.73 -2.25
C PHE A 52 15.55 11.10 -2.04
N PHE A 53 14.76 12.13 -2.09
CA PHE A 53 15.20 13.53 -2.08
C PHE A 53 14.89 14.17 -0.74
N LYS A 54 15.82 14.99 -0.26
CA LYS A 54 15.70 15.78 0.96
C LYS A 54 15.84 17.26 0.62
N ALA A 55 15.02 18.10 1.23
CA ALA A 55 15.02 19.54 1.03
C ALA A 55 14.61 20.30 2.29
N ASP A 56 15.04 21.56 2.41
CA ASP A 56 14.68 22.42 3.54
C ASP A 56 13.36 23.16 3.32
N THR A 57 12.89 23.23 2.07
CA THR A 57 11.60 23.81 1.71
C THR A 57 10.83 22.90 0.76
N ILE A 58 9.49 23.04 0.74
CA ILE A 58 8.63 22.31 -0.22
C ILE A 58 8.92 22.75 -1.66
N ASP A 59 9.24 24.02 -1.86
CA ASP A 59 9.61 24.56 -3.17
C ASP A 59 10.90 23.90 -3.72
N GLU A 60 11.93 23.80 -2.89
CA GLU A 60 13.17 23.09 -3.23
C GLU A 60 12.91 21.59 -3.47
N LEU A 61 12.02 20.98 -2.69
CA LEU A 61 11.65 19.58 -2.91
C LEU A 61 10.96 19.37 -4.25
N ALA A 62 10.08 20.30 -4.64
CA ALA A 62 9.45 20.28 -5.96
C ALA A 62 10.48 20.30 -7.09
N ASP A 63 11.50 21.17 -6.99
CA ASP A 63 12.59 21.24 -7.97
C ASP A 63 13.39 19.93 -8.03
N LYS A 64 13.73 19.35 -6.87
CA LYS A 64 14.48 18.09 -6.78
C LYS A 64 13.67 16.92 -7.36
N LEU A 65 12.35 16.94 -7.23
CA LEU A 65 11.45 15.97 -7.83
C LEU A 65 11.22 16.21 -9.33
N GLY A 66 11.71 17.34 -9.88
CA GLY A 66 11.61 17.67 -11.30
C GLY A 66 10.30 18.33 -11.70
N PHE A 67 9.51 18.83 -10.75
CA PHE A 67 8.32 19.63 -11.06
C PHE A 67 8.72 20.99 -11.58
N THR A 68 8.07 21.44 -12.67
CA THR A 68 8.32 22.76 -13.30
C THR A 68 7.01 23.41 -13.76
N GLY A 69 7.01 24.75 -13.86
CA GLY A 69 5.85 25.50 -14.37
C GLY A 69 4.57 25.17 -13.62
N GLU A 70 3.46 25.02 -14.34
CA GLU A 70 2.14 24.74 -13.78
C GLU A 70 2.09 23.46 -12.90
N ALA A 71 2.90 22.45 -13.23
CA ALA A 71 2.97 21.23 -12.41
C ALA A 71 3.59 21.52 -11.03
N LYS A 72 4.58 22.42 -10.94
CA LYS A 72 5.14 22.86 -9.66
C LYS A 72 4.12 23.65 -8.85
N ASP A 73 3.43 24.58 -9.49
CA ASP A 73 2.38 25.38 -8.83
C ASP A 73 1.27 24.48 -8.28
N THR A 74 0.84 23.50 -9.05
CA THR A 74 -0.16 22.50 -8.63
C THR A 74 0.34 21.66 -7.45
N PHE A 75 1.60 21.25 -7.47
CA PHE A 75 2.21 20.49 -6.37
C PHE A 75 2.20 21.32 -5.08
N LEU A 76 2.66 22.57 -5.13
CA LEU A 76 2.69 23.45 -3.96
C LEU A 76 1.28 23.68 -3.39
N ALA A 77 0.31 24.01 -4.27
CA ALA A 77 -1.07 24.19 -3.88
C ALA A 77 -1.69 22.91 -3.27
N THR A 78 -1.32 21.72 -3.77
CA THR A 78 -1.77 20.44 -3.22
C THR A 78 -1.25 20.21 -1.80
N VAL A 79 0.01 20.54 -1.53
CA VAL A 79 0.58 20.44 -0.17
C VAL A 79 -0.12 21.41 0.78
N GLU A 80 -0.37 22.63 0.37
CA GLU A 80 -1.09 23.63 1.15
C GLU A 80 -2.52 23.15 1.44
N ARG A 81 -3.24 22.69 0.42
CA ARG A 81 -4.59 22.13 0.57
C ARG A 81 -4.62 20.94 1.53
N TYR A 82 -3.65 20.02 1.43
CA TYR A 82 -3.57 18.87 2.34
C TYR A 82 -3.36 19.32 3.80
N ASN A 83 -2.54 20.35 4.03
CA ASN A 83 -2.35 20.92 5.35
C ASN A 83 -3.62 21.58 5.91
N GLU A 84 -4.44 22.23 5.07
CA GLU A 84 -5.76 22.74 5.47
C GLU A 84 -6.70 21.61 5.92
N LEU A 85 -6.73 20.50 5.16
CA LEU A 85 -7.53 19.33 5.51
C LEU A 85 -7.08 18.70 6.84
N TYR A 86 -5.76 18.69 7.08
CA TYR A 86 -5.20 18.29 8.37
C TYR A 86 -5.70 19.21 9.50
N ASP A 87 -5.66 20.53 9.34
CA ASP A 87 -6.11 21.48 10.36
C ASP A 87 -7.61 21.34 10.67
N LYS A 88 -8.42 21.08 9.65
CA LYS A 88 -9.84 20.77 9.79
C LYS A 88 -10.12 19.42 10.46
N GLN A 89 -9.11 18.52 10.51
CA GLN A 89 -9.27 17.12 10.89
C GLN A 89 -10.36 16.40 10.09
N ASN A 90 -10.55 16.84 8.85
CA ASN A 90 -11.56 16.33 7.93
C ASN A 90 -11.06 16.43 6.49
N ASP A 91 -10.84 15.29 5.85
CA ASP A 91 -10.48 15.23 4.43
C ASP A 91 -11.76 15.26 3.58
N GLU A 92 -12.12 16.47 3.15
CA GLU A 92 -13.28 16.72 2.30
C GLU A 92 -13.08 16.26 0.86
N ASP A 93 -11.82 16.03 0.44
CA ASP A 93 -11.45 15.74 -0.94
C ASP A 93 -11.46 14.22 -1.24
N PHE A 94 -10.94 13.41 -0.32
CA PHE A 94 -10.80 11.96 -0.50
C PHE A 94 -11.33 11.12 0.67
N GLY A 95 -11.82 11.74 1.73
CA GLY A 95 -12.39 11.03 2.89
C GLY A 95 -11.36 10.25 3.71
N LYS A 96 -10.09 10.65 3.71
CA LYS A 96 -9.07 10.04 4.56
C LYS A 96 -9.44 10.23 6.03
N PRO A 97 -9.52 9.16 6.85
CA PRO A 97 -9.88 9.28 8.25
C PRO A 97 -8.97 10.26 9.01
N ALA A 98 -9.55 11.12 9.86
CA ALA A 98 -8.82 12.15 10.59
C ALA A 98 -7.59 11.63 11.34
N TYR A 99 -7.71 10.47 11.98
CA TYR A 99 -6.59 9.84 12.73
C TYR A 99 -5.42 9.42 11.85
N ARG A 100 -5.59 9.42 10.51
CA ARG A 100 -4.54 9.13 9.52
C ARG A 100 -3.96 10.38 8.86
N LEU A 101 -4.52 11.54 9.12
CA LEU A 101 -3.96 12.78 8.61
C LEU A 101 -2.69 13.15 9.38
N SER A 102 -1.69 13.62 8.66
CA SER A 102 -0.45 14.20 9.20
C SER A 102 -0.08 15.44 8.40
N ALA A 103 0.35 16.49 9.08
CA ALA A 103 0.76 17.71 8.39
C ALA A 103 2.09 17.50 7.62
N ILE A 104 2.30 18.31 6.60
CA ILE A 104 3.57 18.40 5.86
C ILE A 104 4.07 19.83 5.99
N ARG A 105 4.74 20.14 7.13
CA ARG A 105 5.10 21.54 7.51
C ARG A 105 6.48 21.69 8.11
N THR A 106 7.07 20.61 8.59
CA THR A 106 8.30 20.66 9.39
C THR A 106 9.48 20.20 8.56
N ALA A 107 10.41 21.09 8.28
CA ALA A 107 11.65 20.73 7.59
C ALA A 107 12.50 19.77 8.45
N PRO A 108 13.31 18.91 7.82
CA PRO A 108 13.44 18.74 6.37
C PRO A 108 12.25 17.99 5.75
N PHE A 109 12.00 18.30 4.49
CA PHE A 109 11.00 17.62 3.67
C PHE A 109 11.65 16.52 2.85
N TYR A 110 10.91 15.49 2.59
CA TYR A 110 11.40 14.31 1.85
C TYR A 110 10.42 13.93 0.75
N GLY A 111 10.96 13.40 -0.36
CA GLY A 111 10.14 12.93 -1.46
C GLY A 111 10.82 11.87 -2.31
N CYS A 112 10.00 11.02 -2.93
CA CYS A 112 10.45 10.03 -3.92
C CYS A 112 9.37 9.78 -4.96
N TRP A 113 9.79 9.26 -6.10
CA TRP A 113 8.88 8.76 -7.11
C TRP A 113 8.59 7.28 -6.87
N LEU A 114 7.31 6.93 -6.87
CA LEU A 114 6.83 5.56 -6.77
C LEU A 114 6.09 5.19 -8.05
N GLY A 115 6.31 3.97 -8.51
CA GLY A 115 5.60 3.38 -9.63
C GLY A 115 4.64 2.28 -9.18
N ALA A 116 3.72 1.91 -10.06
CA ALA A 116 2.88 0.76 -9.85
C ALA A 116 3.73 -0.52 -9.84
N SER A 117 3.47 -1.40 -8.87
CA SER A 117 4.02 -2.75 -8.83
C SER A 117 2.93 -3.76 -8.54
N LEU A 118 3.04 -4.95 -9.13
CA LEU A 118 2.12 -6.04 -8.85
C LEU A 118 2.56 -6.73 -7.55
N LEU A 119 1.74 -6.63 -6.51
CA LEU A 119 1.97 -7.35 -5.26
C LEU A 119 1.37 -8.75 -5.30
N CYS A 120 0.10 -8.85 -5.69
CA CYS A 120 -0.66 -10.09 -5.79
C CYS A 120 -1.87 -9.89 -6.70
N THR A 121 -2.50 -10.98 -7.09
CA THR A 121 -3.81 -10.95 -7.74
C THR A 121 -4.91 -11.10 -6.70
N GLU A 122 -5.91 -10.23 -6.76
CA GLU A 122 -7.09 -10.31 -5.87
C GLU A 122 -8.22 -11.13 -6.49
N GLN A 123 -8.23 -11.18 -7.81
CA GLN A 123 -9.15 -11.98 -8.60
C GLN A 123 -8.40 -13.09 -9.32
N GLY A 124 -9.07 -14.21 -9.52
CA GLY A 124 -8.51 -15.38 -10.18
C GLY A 124 -9.62 -16.34 -10.58
N ILE A 125 -9.31 -17.61 -10.70
CA ILE A 125 -10.27 -18.66 -11.03
C ILE A 125 -11.32 -18.73 -9.91
N ALA A 126 -12.60 -18.62 -10.26
CA ALA A 126 -13.70 -18.75 -9.31
C ALA A 126 -13.66 -20.11 -8.62
N ILE A 127 -13.79 -20.13 -7.31
CA ILE A 127 -13.78 -21.36 -6.50
C ILE A 127 -14.98 -21.42 -5.55
N ASN A 128 -15.36 -22.63 -5.15
CA ASN A 128 -16.31 -22.83 -4.06
C ASN A 128 -15.59 -22.91 -2.69
N ASP A 129 -16.37 -23.16 -1.64
CA ASP A 129 -15.88 -23.31 -0.25
C ASP A 129 -14.94 -24.51 -0.03
N LYS A 130 -14.90 -25.44 -0.98
CA LYS A 130 -14.02 -26.62 -0.97
C LYS A 130 -12.71 -26.40 -1.76
N GLY A 131 -12.57 -25.24 -2.41
CA GLY A 131 -11.40 -24.91 -3.25
C GLY A 131 -11.48 -25.50 -4.67
N GLN A 132 -12.62 -26.04 -5.08
CA GLN A 132 -12.82 -26.54 -6.44
C GLN A 132 -13.05 -25.38 -7.39
N ALA A 133 -12.40 -25.41 -8.56
CA ALA A 133 -12.66 -24.44 -9.63
C ALA A 133 -14.11 -24.56 -10.11
N LEU A 134 -14.70 -23.42 -10.45
CA LEU A 134 -16.05 -23.34 -11.00
C LEU A 134 -15.99 -23.03 -12.50
N ASP A 135 -16.91 -23.63 -13.24
CA ASP A 135 -17.15 -23.31 -14.65
C ASP A 135 -18.00 -22.04 -14.79
N ASN A 136 -18.34 -21.66 -16.05
CA ASN A 136 -19.17 -20.49 -16.34
C ASN A 136 -20.61 -20.58 -15.82
N ASP A 137 -21.08 -21.78 -15.47
CA ASP A 137 -22.40 -22.04 -14.87
C ASP A 137 -22.31 -22.11 -13.34
N ASN A 138 -21.17 -21.78 -12.74
CA ASN A 138 -20.85 -21.92 -11.33
C ASN A 138 -20.92 -23.37 -10.81
N LYS A 139 -20.66 -24.35 -11.68
CA LYS A 139 -20.59 -25.77 -11.29
C LYS A 139 -19.14 -26.16 -11.02
N PRO A 140 -18.90 -26.99 -9.99
CA PRO A 140 -17.56 -27.47 -9.71
C PRO A 140 -16.98 -28.31 -10.85
N MET A 141 -15.78 -27.97 -11.29
CA MET A 141 -15.01 -28.76 -12.27
C MET A 141 -14.38 -29.96 -11.57
N PRO A 142 -14.74 -31.22 -11.96
CA PRO A 142 -14.23 -32.40 -11.30
C PRO A 142 -12.71 -32.49 -11.35
N GLY A 143 -12.07 -32.77 -10.20
CA GLY A 143 -10.63 -32.96 -10.09
C GLY A 143 -9.78 -31.70 -10.16
N LEU A 144 -10.36 -30.50 -10.32
CA LEU A 144 -9.62 -29.24 -10.40
C LEU A 144 -9.80 -28.43 -9.11
N TYR A 145 -8.68 -28.23 -8.39
CA TYR A 145 -8.62 -27.42 -7.17
C TYR A 145 -7.65 -26.26 -7.37
N VAL A 146 -8.00 -25.09 -6.85
CA VAL A 146 -7.19 -23.86 -6.99
C VAL A 146 -7.00 -23.22 -5.62
N THR A 147 -5.76 -22.90 -5.29
CA THR A 147 -5.40 -22.27 -4.03
C THR A 147 -4.45 -21.09 -4.25
N GLY A 148 -4.20 -20.30 -3.21
CA GLY A 148 -3.29 -19.16 -3.28
C GLY A 148 -3.84 -18.00 -4.10
N ASP A 149 -2.95 -17.17 -4.61
CA ASP A 149 -3.33 -15.95 -5.35
C ASP A 149 -4.01 -16.23 -6.70
N MET A 150 -3.89 -17.46 -7.21
CA MET A 150 -4.61 -17.91 -8.41
C MET A 150 -6.11 -18.13 -8.17
N SER A 151 -6.53 -18.33 -6.92
CA SER A 151 -7.94 -18.53 -6.58
C SER A 151 -8.64 -17.20 -6.39
N GLY A 152 -9.74 -16.97 -7.07
CA GLY A 152 -10.62 -15.82 -6.94
C GLY A 152 -11.69 -15.98 -5.85
N SER A 153 -12.68 -15.10 -5.89
CA SER A 153 -13.90 -15.15 -5.05
C SER A 153 -13.69 -14.96 -3.54
N PHE A 154 -12.51 -14.56 -3.10
CA PHE A 154 -12.20 -14.36 -1.68
C PHE A 154 -12.03 -12.89 -1.30
N PHE A 155 -11.18 -12.16 -2.02
CA PHE A 155 -11.05 -10.73 -1.88
C PHE A 155 -11.97 -10.06 -2.91
N ALA A 156 -12.98 -9.34 -2.48
CA ALA A 156 -13.92 -8.72 -3.43
C ALA A 156 -13.22 -7.68 -4.32
N ASN A 157 -13.14 -6.42 -3.87
CA ASN A 157 -12.51 -5.34 -4.61
C ASN A 157 -11.37 -4.68 -3.82
N ASN A 158 -10.90 -5.32 -2.74
CA ASN A 158 -9.93 -4.72 -1.86
C ASN A 158 -9.16 -5.79 -1.08
N TYR A 159 -7.83 -5.61 -1.01
CA TYR A 159 -6.97 -6.46 -0.20
C TYR A 159 -7.16 -6.13 1.29
N PRO A 160 -7.42 -7.10 2.19
CA PRO A 160 -7.76 -6.85 3.58
C PRO A 160 -6.53 -6.51 4.43
N CYS A 161 -5.97 -5.33 4.24
CA CYS A 161 -4.79 -4.86 4.98
C CYS A 161 -5.00 -4.74 6.50
N LEU A 162 -6.26 -4.72 6.96
CA LEU A 162 -6.58 -4.66 8.41
C LEU A 162 -6.27 -5.96 9.15
N MET A 163 -6.19 -7.08 8.43
CA MET A 163 -5.92 -8.40 8.97
C MET A 163 -4.64 -8.96 8.36
N ALA A 164 -3.51 -8.69 9.01
CA ALA A 164 -2.23 -9.20 8.56
C ALA A 164 -2.24 -10.75 8.49
N GLY A 165 -1.72 -11.29 7.38
CA GLY A 165 -1.61 -12.74 7.19
C GLY A 165 -2.84 -13.44 6.61
N VAL A 166 -3.93 -12.73 6.30
CA VAL A 166 -5.15 -13.34 5.72
C VAL A 166 -4.87 -14.07 4.41
N ALA A 167 -4.10 -13.49 3.49
CA ALA A 167 -3.76 -14.13 2.22
C ALA A 167 -2.99 -15.45 2.43
N MET A 168 -2.00 -15.45 3.31
CA MET A 168 -1.23 -16.65 3.65
C MET A 168 -2.10 -17.68 4.36
N GLY A 169 -2.91 -17.26 5.34
CA GLY A 169 -3.84 -18.12 6.06
C GLY A 169 -4.87 -18.77 5.12
N ARG A 170 -5.42 -18.00 4.18
CA ARG A 170 -6.29 -18.51 3.12
C ARG A 170 -5.59 -19.58 2.29
N THR A 171 -4.38 -19.29 1.80
CA THR A 171 -3.59 -20.21 0.97
C THR A 171 -3.40 -21.55 1.67
N LEU A 172 -2.95 -21.55 2.92
CA LEU A 172 -2.72 -22.75 3.71
C LEU A 172 -4.03 -23.50 3.99
N THR A 173 -5.08 -22.79 4.36
CA THR A 173 -6.39 -23.39 4.68
C THR A 173 -6.98 -24.11 3.47
N TYR A 174 -7.02 -23.45 2.31
CA TYR A 174 -7.57 -24.06 1.10
C TYR A 174 -6.68 -25.17 0.55
N ALA A 175 -5.36 -25.11 0.68
CA ALA A 175 -4.47 -26.20 0.32
C ALA A 175 -4.78 -27.46 1.17
N ILE A 176 -4.93 -27.31 2.48
CA ILE A 176 -5.31 -28.42 3.38
C ILE A 176 -6.70 -28.98 3.02
N LYS A 177 -7.68 -28.10 2.77
CA LYS A 177 -9.03 -28.54 2.37
C LYS A 177 -9.01 -29.31 1.05
N ALA A 178 -8.29 -28.81 0.05
CA ALA A 178 -8.16 -29.48 -1.24
C ALA A 178 -7.54 -30.88 -1.12
N ILE A 179 -6.47 -31.02 -0.34
CA ILE A 179 -5.82 -32.32 -0.10
C ILE A 179 -6.78 -33.29 0.62
N LYS A 180 -7.51 -32.83 1.63
CA LYS A 180 -8.49 -33.63 2.33
C LYS A 180 -9.62 -34.13 1.40
N GLN A 181 -10.13 -33.21 0.56
CA GLN A 181 -11.16 -33.58 -0.44
C GLN A 181 -10.65 -34.59 -1.46
N MET A 182 -9.43 -34.40 -2.00
CA MET A 182 -8.83 -35.38 -2.92
C MET A 182 -8.58 -36.72 -2.30
N GLY A 183 -8.27 -36.78 -1.00
CA GLY A 183 -8.02 -38.01 -0.25
C GLY A 183 -9.26 -38.66 0.35
N GLY A 184 -10.46 -38.08 0.16
CA GLY A 184 -11.67 -38.54 0.82
C GLY A 184 -11.63 -38.44 2.36
N LEU A 185 -10.83 -37.51 2.87
CA LEU A 185 -10.66 -37.25 4.30
C LEU A 185 -11.51 -36.02 4.66
N GLU A 186 -12.63 -36.21 5.29
CA GLU A 186 -13.44 -35.09 5.84
C GLU A 186 -12.93 -34.62 7.19
#